data_02a1fa36eff0d4570189b2bf5aee4923
#
_entry.id   02a1fa36eff0d4570189b2bf5aee4923
#
_cell.length_a   1.000
_cell.length_b   1.000
_cell.length_c   1.000
_cell.angle_alpha   90.00
_cell.angle_beta   90.00
_cell.angle_gamma   90.00
#
_symmetry.space_group_name_H-M   'P 1'
#
loop_
_entity.id
_entity.type
_entity.pdbx_description
1 polymer ?
#
loop_
_entity_poly.entity_id
_entity_poly.type
_entity_poly.pdbx_seq_one_letter_code
_entity_poly.pdbx_strand_id
1 'polypeptide(L)'
;MTSTQSFFIPGSHKSIKITIILVLLGFLLIYILPLGFRPLVIPDESRYAEIPREMIATGDWTVPRLNGLRYFEKPALGYWLNALSIQTFGENAFAARFPSAMATGLTALIVFLAVAFFAGDAGTGLLAAIIFLTGLEVFCMGVVSTLDSMVAFFLAAAVASFFAAWHNRTTPARFYLFLLVSGISCGLACLTKGFLGLAVPLLTIFPFLLWQREWKAAVAVTFSLIGLALLVMLPWGLAIHSREPDFWNFFFWNEHIRRFLSNKAQHDQPFFYFFLVLPLGFFPWTVLLPAAIAGHGLKAPISPFLRLTICWLIFPFLFFSISSGKLSTYILPCFPPLSILTAAGLNKYFDSSKHTLFNTGLRLMLGLIIILAAAIPLIQGGLLEKSAPPVEAGKALLLSAALLYFLVMLLVALKTDKPLKKIFLFALAPLMLYFSANFIMPGYVERKKAPGRFLKQQALKITDQTVIVSTDEAIRAVCWFFKRNDVFVLSDGQGGELGYGLSQAGSGHRHLYFNQFSRFVAGARQSTPVALVIEEDKYRKRGKELPEPAYVETSGENGFVFAVYMPRQQKETAPDPTIDARHRQQ
;
A
#
# COMPACT_ATOMS: atom_id res chain seq x y z
N MET A 1 4.46 28.97 -31.34
CA MET A 1 4.10 28.38 -30.05
C MET A 1 3.39 29.44 -29.22
N THR A 2 2.08 29.51 -29.30
CA THR A 2 1.26 30.37 -28.45
C THR A 2 1.27 29.78 -27.05
N SER A 3 1.86 30.48 -26.09
CA SER A 3 1.78 30.13 -24.68
C SER A 3 0.32 30.16 -24.25
N THR A 4 -0.32 29.00 -24.17
CA THR A 4 -1.59 28.88 -23.46
C THR A 4 -1.32 29.17 -22.00
N GLN A 5 -1.63 30.40 -21.56
CA GLN A 5 -1.59 30.74 -20.15
C GLN A 5 -2.54 29.80 -19.41
N SER A 6 -2.03 29.12 -18.35
CA SER A 6 -2.85 28.30 -17.47
C SER A 6 -3.95 29.15 -16.87
N PHE A 7 -5.19 28.72 -17.06
CA PHE A 7 -6.35 29.34 -16.43
C PHE A 7 -6.30 29.23 -14.90
N PHE A 8 -5.64 28.20 -14.36
CA PHE A 8 -5.71 27.83 -12.95
C PHE A 8 -4.73 28.56 -12.02
N ILE A 9 -3.59 28.98 -12.52
CA ILE A 9 -2.66 29.77 -11.69
C ILE A 9 -2.19 30.93 -12.54
N PRO A 10 -2.67 32.18 -12.26
CA PRO A 10 -2.16 33.35 -12.95
C PRO A 10 -0.64 33.35 -12.83
N GLY A 11 0.05 33.44 -13.96
CA GLY A 11 1.48 33.18 -14.11
C GLY A 11 2.46 34.08 -13.31
N SER A 12 2.08 34.50 -12.11
CA SER A 12 3.07 35.05 -11.20
C SER A 12 3.84 33.90 -10.56
N HIS A 13 5.16 33.88 -10.74
CA HIS A 13 6.07 32.96 -10.06
C HIS A 13 5.81 32.85 -8.54
N LYS A 14 5.28 33.91 -7.92
CA LYS A 14 4.90 33.96 -6.50
C LYS A 14 3.72 33.04 -6.18
N SER A 15 2.69 33.02 -7.01
CA SER A 15 1.50 32.16 -6.80
C SER A 15 1.84 30.68 -6.91
N ILE A 16 2.65 30.29 -7.90
CA ILE A 16 3.11 28.90 -8.07
C ILE A 16 3.93 28.45 -6.85
N LYS A 17 4.89 29.28 -6.39
CA LYS A 17 5.70 28.97 -5.20
C LYS A 17 4.85 28.76 -3.95
N ILE A 18 3.87 29.62 -3.70
CA ILE A 18 2.95 29.48 -2.55
C ILE A 18 2.17 28.16 -2.66
N THR A 19 1.65 27.83 -3.84
CA THR A 19 0.90 26.58 -4.03
C THR A 19 1.79 25.36 -3.81
N ILE A 20 3.04 25.36 -4.28
CA ILE A 20 4.01 24.27 -4.02
C ILE A 20 4.21 24.11 -2.50
N ILE A 21 4.42 25.20 -1.77
CA ILE A 21 4.60 25.16 -0.30
C ILE A 21 3.36 24.57 0.36
N LEU A 22 2.15 24.98 -0.04
CA LEU A 22 0.90 24.44 0.52
C LEU A 22 0.73 22.95 0.22
N VAL A 23 1.09 22.50 -0.98
CA VAL A 23 1.07 21.06 -1.33
C VAL A 23 2.08 20.27 -0.50
N LEU A 24 3.29 20.77 -0.30
CA LEU A 24 4.29 20.14 0.55
C LEU A 24 3.85 20.08 2.01
N LEU A 25 3.29 21.15 2.54
CA LEU A 25 2.73 21.18 3.91
C LEU A 25 1.57 20.20 4.04
N GLY A 26 0.66 20.14 3.07
CA GLY A 26 -0.43 19.17 3.03
C GLY A 26 0.08 17.73 2.97
N PHE A 27 1.11 17.46 2.16
CA PHE A 27 1.76 16.16 2.09
C PHE A 27 2.39 15.78 3.44
N LEU A 28 3.14 16.66 4.07
CA LEU A 28 3.73 16.42 5.39
C LEU A 28 2.65 16.12 6.44
N LEU A 29 1.57 16.89 6.44
CA LEU A 29 0.48 16.76 7.41
C LEU A 29 -0.28 15.43 7.25
N ILE A 30 -0.51 14.98 6.02
CA ILE A 30 -1.41 13.85 5.74
C ILE A 30 -0.65 12.54 5.55
N TYR A 31 0.51 12.58 4.89
CA TYR A 31 1.27 11.38 4.54
C TYR A 31 2.42 11.06 5.47
N ILE A 32 3.03 12.07 6.13
CA ILE A 32 4.22 11.84 6.94
C ILE A 32 3.89 11.86 8.43
N LEU A 33 3.28 12.94 8.92
CA LEU A 33 3.04 13.12 10.35
C LEU A 33 2.24 11.96 10.99
N PRO A 34 1.19 11.40 10.35
CA PRO A 34 0.36 10.38 11.00
C PRO A 34 0.92 8.95 10.93
N LEU A 35 2.03 8.68 10.24
CA LEU A 35 2.50 7.30 9.96
C LEU A 35 2.75 6.46 11.23
N GLY A 36 3.15 7.10 12.33
CA GLY A 36 3.47 6.41 13.58
C GLY A 36 2.28 6.13 14.50
N PHE A 37 1.13 6.78 14.30
CA PHE A 37 0.03 6.73 15.27
C PHE A 37 -0.76 5.42 15.24
N ARG A 38 -1.03 4.90 14.07
CA ARG A 38 -1.81 3.67 13.89
C ARG A 38 -0.91 2.44 14.08
N PRO A 39 -1.34 1.39 14.82
CA PRO A 39 -0.59 0.15 14.90
C PRO A 39 -0.49 -0.54 13.52
N LEU A 40 0.54 -1.38 13.33
CA LEU A 40 0.73 -2.14 12.10
C LEU A 40 -0.41 -3.17 11.92
N VAL A 41 -0.93 -3.25 10.70
CA VAL A 41 -2.02 -4.16 10.33
C VAL A 41 -1.44 -5.45 9.76
N ILE A 42 -1.99 -6.58 10.19
CA ILE A 42 -1.68 -7.90 9.62
C ILE A 42 -2.57 -8.17 8.37
N PRO A 43 -2.09 -8.96 7.40
CA PRO A 43 -0.75 -9.56 7.35
C PRO A 43 0.33 -8.64 6.76
N ASP A 44 -0.04 -7.66 5.93
CA ASP A 44 0.89 -6.97 5.03
C ASP A 44 1.90 -6.07 5.76
N GLU A 45 1.43 -5.10 6.59
CA GLU A 45 2.35 -4.16 7.23
C GLU A 45 3.34 -4.87 8.17
N SER A 46 2.87 -5.89 8.91
CA SER A 46 3.75 -6.68 9.77
C SER A 46 4.78 -7.49 8.97
N ARG A 47 4.41 -8.00 7.80
CA ARG A 47 5.33 -8.70 6.89
C ARG A 47 6.41 -7.78 6.34
N TYR A 48 5.99 -6.61 5.82
CA TYR A 48 6.93 -5.62 5.27
C TYR A 48 7.72 -4.84 6.33
N ALA A 49 7.43 -5.05 7.61
CA ALA A 49 8.24 -4.63 8.73
C ALA A 49 9.21 -5.75 9.18
N GLU A 50 8.72 -7.00 9.30
CA GLU A 50 9.48 -8.11 9.86
C GLU A 50 10.60 -8.60 8.95
N ILE A 51 10.34 -8.81 7.65
CA ILE A 51 11.39 -9.27 6.71
C ILE A 51 12.59 -8.31 6.72
N PRO A 52 12.43 -6.97 6.61
CA PRO A 52 13.52 -6.03 6.77
C PRO A 52 14.22 -6.08 8.13
N ARG A 53 13.48 -6.28 9.23
CA ARG A 53 14.06 -6.46 10.56
C ARG A 53 14.96 -7.68 10.63
N GLU A 54 14.53 -8.82 10.07
CA GLU A 54 15.35 -10.03 10.00
C GLU A 54 16.59 -9.80 9.13
N MET A 55 16.50 -9.09 8.01
CA MET A 55 17.66 -8.72 7.19
C MET A 55 18.70 -7.92 7.98
N ILE A 56 18.23 -6.96 8.79
CA ILE A 56 19.11 -6.17 9.65
C ILE A 56 19.74 -7.05 10.73
N ALA A 57 18.93 -7.86 11.42
CA ALA A 57 19.37 -8.67 12.56
C ALA A 57 20.35 -9.78 12.14
N THR A 58 20.19 -10.35 10.94
CA THR A 58 21.03 -11.43 10.43
C THR A 58 22.20 -10.94 9.57
N GLY A 59 22.15 -9.69 9.08
CA GLY A 59 23.09 -9.18 8.09
C GLY A 59 22.90 -9.79 6.68
N ASP A 60 21.89 -10.63 6.47
CA ASP A 60 21.60 -11.24 5.15
C ASP A 60 20.67 -10.36 4.32
N TRP A 61 21.25 -9.50 3.49
CA TRP A 61 20.53 -8.62 2.56
C TRP A 61 20.17 -9.30 1.23
N THR A 62 20.62 -10.52 1.01
CA THR A 62 20.42 -11.23 -0.26
C THR A 62 19.14 -12.06 -0.24
N VAL A 63 18.94 -12.85 0.83
CA VAL A 63 17.83 -13.81 0.93
C VAL A 63 16.75 -13.27 1.85
N PRO A 64 15.58 -12.88 1.33
CA PRO A 64 14.46 -12.50 2.17
C PRO A 64 14.01 -13.68 3.04
N ARG A 65 13.84 -13.42 4.35
CA ARG A 65 13.37 -14.42 5.32
C ARG A 65 12.23 -13.86 6.15
N LEU A 66 11.31 -14.73 6.52
CA LEU A 66 10.23 -14.45 7.45
C LEU A 66 10.18 -15.59 8.47
N ASN A 67 10.31 -15.27 9.75
CA ASN A 67 10.46 -16.25 10.81
C ASN A 67 11.68 -17.17 10.60
N GLY A 68 12.78 -16.63 10.09
CA GLY A 68 13.97 -17.39 9.72
C GLY A 68 13.81 -18.31 8.49
N LEU A 69 12.59 -18.43 7.95
CA LEU A 69 12.28 -19.26 6.80
C LEU A 69 12.44 -18.47 5.50
N ARG A 70 12.78 -19.16 4.41
CA ARG A 70 12.91 -18.58 3.07
C ARG A 70 11.59 -17.99 2.61
N TYR A 71 11.61 -16.73 2.14
CA TYR A 71 10.43 -16.02 1.66
C TYR A 71 10.66 -15.47 0.25
N PHE A 72 10.21 -16.19 -0.76
CA PHE A 72 10.55 -15.95 -2.18
C PHE A 72 9.44 -15.28 -3.00
N GLU A 73 8.40 -14.77 -2.36
CA GLU A 73 7.28 -14.15 -3.10
C GLU A 73 7.65 -12.84 -3.81
N LYS A 74 8.61 -12.09 -3.30
CA LYS A 74 9.02 -10.81 -3.86
C LYS A 74 10.55 -10.65 -3.84
N PRO A 75 11.12 -9.90 -4.82
CA PRO A 75 12.54 -9.54 -4.82
C PRO A 75 12.90 -8.58 -3.68
N ALA A 76 14.20 -8.26 -3.54
CA ALA A 76 14.72 -7.68 -2.32
C ALA A 76 14.59 -6.15 -2.18
N LEU A 77 14.48 -5.37 -3.27
CA LEU A 77 14.62 -3.91 -3.21
C LEU A 77 13.60 -3.24 -2.28
N GLY A 78 12.34 -3.68 -2.30
CA GLY A 78 11.34 -3.12 -1.41
C GLY A 78 11.66 -3.36 0.06
N TYR A 79 12.20 -4.53 0.39
CA TYR A 79 12.68 -4.83 1.74
C TYR A 79 13.90 -4.02 2.12
N TRP A 80 14.84 -3.78 1.18
CA TRP A 80 16.00 -2.91 1.43
C TRP A 80 15.59 -1.48 1.76
N LEU A 81 14.63 -0.91 1.04
CA LEU A 81 14.12 0.43 1.33
C LEU A 81 13.48 0.52 2.72
N ASN A 82 12.71 -0.50 3.10
CA ASN A 82 12.14 -0.58 4.44
C ASN A 82 13.23 -0.81 5.51
N ALA A 83 14.24 -1.63 5.24
CA ALA A 83 15.36 -1.86 6.15
C ALA A 83 16.18 -0.58 6.40
N LEU A 84 16.48 0.18 5.35
CA LEU A 84 17.15 1.48 5.48
C LEU A 84 16.31 2.46 6.31
N SER A 85 15.00 2.47 6.11
CA SER A 85 14.10 3.29 6.91
C SER A 85 14.08 2.87 8.39
N ILE A 86 14.06 1.55 8.66
CA ILE A 86 14.10 1.00 10.03
C ILE A 86 15.45 1.32 10.70
N GLN A 87 16.56 1.21 9.99
CA GLN A 87 17.87 1.61 10.52
C GLN A 87 17.95 3.09 10.86
N THR A 88 17.26 3.94 10.09
CA THR A 88 17.29 5.40 10.27
C THR A 88 16.37 5.87 11.37
N PHE A 89 15.14 5.35 11.43
CA PHE A 89 14.07 5.84 12.32
C PHE A 89 13.72 4.87 13.45
N GLY A 90 14.41 3.74 13.54
CA GLY A 90 14.15 2.69 14.53
C GLY A 90 13.04 1.73 14.13
N GLU A 91 12.88 0.65 14.90
CA GLU A 91 11.88 -0.39 14.69
C GLU A 91 10.50 0.04 15.17
N ASN A 92 9.78 0.78 14.34
CA ASN A 92 8.46 1.32 14.67
C ASN A 92 7.55 1.43 13.43
N ALA A 93 6.28 1.76 13.62
CA ALA A 93 5.28 1.85 12.56
C ALA A 93 5.57 2.99 11.57
N PHE A 94 6.16 4.10 12.03
CA PHE A 94 6.58 5.20 11.17
C PHE A 94 7.62 4.72 10.16
N ALA A 95 8.69 4.10 10.65
CA ALA A 95 9.79 3.60 9.81
C ALA A 95 9.30 2.59 8.76
N ALA A 96 8.39 1.68 9.14
CA ALA A 96 7.83 0.68 8.23
C ALA A 96 7.01 1.30 7.09
N ARG A 97 6.34 2.45 7.30
CA ARG A 97 5.46 3.11 6.31
C ARG A 97 6.15 4.22 5.52
N PHE A 98 7.22 4.79 6.05
CA PHE A 98 7.90 5.95 5.48
C PHE A 98 8.31 5.75 4.00
N PRO A 99 8.85 4.60 3.56
CA PRO A 99 9.20 4.39 2.15
C PRO A 99 8.00 4.44 1.21
N SER A 100 6.82 3.92 1.62
CA SER A 100 5.59 4.01 0.82
C SER A 100 5.11 5.45 0.66
N ALA A 101 5.13 6.24 1.75
CA ALA A 101 4.76 7.66 1.73
C ALA A 101 5.71 8.47 0.84
N MET A 102 7.02 8.27 0.98
CA MET A 102 8.02 8.96 0.14
C MET A 102 7.87 8.60 -1.33
N ALA A 103 7.67 7.33 -1.67
CA ALA A 103 7.43 6.90 -3.05
C ALA A 103 6.18 7.57 -3.64
N THR A 104 5.10 7.71 -2.85
CA THR A 104 3.88 8.42 -3.26
C THR A 104 4.16 9.91 -3.52
N GLY A 105 4.87 10.59 -2.62
CA GLY A 105 5.26 11.99 -2.80
C GLY A 105 6.17 12.22 -4.02
N LEU A 106 7.14 11.32 -4.24
CA LEU A 106 8.02 11.36 -5.42
C LEU A 106 7.25 11.09 -6.71
N THR A 107 6.23 10.21 -6.70
CA THR A 107 5.34 10.00 -7.85
C THR A 107 4.56 11.28 -8.16
N ALA A 108 4.02 11.97 -7.14
CA ALA A 108 3.36 13.26 -7.34
C ALA A 108 4.28 14.31 -7.92
N LEU A 109 5.55 14.34 -7.51
CA LEU A 109 6.58 15.22 -8.08
C LEU A 109 6.83 14.89 -9.57
N ILE A 110 6.92 13.60 -9.94
CA ILE A 110 7.05 13.18 -11.34
C ILE A 110 5.84 13.64 -12.16
N VAL A 111 4.62 13.45 -11.64
CA VAL A 111 3.37 13.90 -12.29
C VAL A 111 3.41 15.41 -12.51
N PHE A 112 3.78 16.20 -11.50
CA PHE A 112 3.94 17.64 -11.62
C PHE A 112 4.95 18.03 -12.70
N LEU A 113 6.17 17.48 -12.61
CA LEU A 113 7.25 17.81 -13.53
C LEU A 113 6.94 17.40 -14.97
N ALA A 114 6.33 16.21 -15.17
CA ALA A 114 5.97 15.74 -16.50
C ALA A 114 4.99 16.70 -17.20
N VAL A 115 3.96 17.17 -16.51
CA VAL A 115 3.00 18.13 -17.08
C VAL A 115 3.67 19.50 -17.26
N ALA A 116 4.41 19.98 -16.26
CA ALA A 116 5.07 21.29 -16.32
C ALA A 116 6.05 21.38 -17.50
N PHE A 117 6.86 20.35 -17.74
CA PHE A 117 7.85 20.37 -18.83
C PHE A 117 7.28 20.00 -20.19
N PHE A 118 6.41 18.97 -20.26
CA PHE A 118 5.97 18.44 -21.56
C PHE A 118 4.70 19.10 -22.09
N ALA A 119 3.82 19.59 -21.21
CA ALA A 119 2.67 20.40 -21.61
C ALA A 119 2.94 21.92 -21.47
N GLY A 120 4.05 22.32 -20.86
CA GLY A 120 4.41 23.73 -20.66
C GLY A 120 3.53 24.48 -19.66
N ASP A 121 2.82 23.76 -18.79
CA ASP A 121 1.85 24.33 -17.86
C ASP A 121 2.05 23.81 -16.43
N ALA A 122 2.78 24.58 -15.63
CA ALA A 122 3.04 24.27 -14.23
C ALA A 122 1.77 24.29 -13.35
N GLY A 123 0.77 25.10 -13.72
CA GLY A 123 -0.51 25.16 -13.00
C GLY A 123 -1.30 23.88 -13.14
N THR A 124 -1.45 23.38 -14.37
CA THR A 124 -2.06 22.07 -14.63
C THR A 124 -1.22 20.94 -14.01
N GLY A 125 0.12 21.07 -14.00
CA GLY A 125 0.99 20.11 -13.33
C GLY A 125 0.75 20.03 -11.83
N LEU A 126 0.62 21.16 -11.13
CA LEU A 126 0.27 21.20 -9.71
C LEU A 126 -1.12 20.61 -9.45
N LEU A 127 -2.10 20.92 -10.30
CA LEU A 127 -3.43 20.33 -10.20
C LEU A 127 -3.37 18.81 -10.36
N ALA A 128 -2.61 18.29 -11.33
CA ALA A 128 -2.45 16.84 -11.52
C ALA A 128 -1.82 16.17 -10.29
N ALA A 129 -0.80 16.78 -9.68
CA ALA A 129 -0.19 16.28 -8.45
C ALA A 129 -1.16 16.31 -7.26
N ILE A 130 -1.97 17.36 -7.12
CA ILE A 130 -3.02 17.45 -6.09
C ILE A 130 -4.08 16.37 -6.30
N ILE A 131 -4.57 16.19 -7.52
CA ILE A 131 -5.53 15.13 -7.87
C ILE A 131 -4.96 13.75 -7.51
N PHE A 132 -3.71 13.50 -7.85
CA PHE A 132 -3.02 12.26 -7.52
C PHE A 132 -2.95 12.04 -6.01
N LEU A 133 -2.43 13.00 -5.24
CA LEU A 133 -2.26 12.89 -3.78
C LEU A 133 -3.58 12.81 -3.01
N THR A 134 -4.68 13.30 -3.57
CA THR A 134 -5.99 13.30 -2.91
C THR A 134 -6.94 12.24 -3.46
N GLY A 135 -6.46 11.34 -4.34
CA GLY A 135 -7.17 10.12 -4.71
C GLY A 135 -7.14 9.10 -3.58
N LEU A 136 -8.28 8.47 -3.30
CA LEU A 136 -8.46 7.56 -2.15
C LEU A 136 -7.46 6.39 -2.16
N GLU A 137 -7.31 5.69 -3.29
CA GLU A 137 -6.38 4.55 -3.40
C GLU A 137 -4.93 5.00 -3.19
N VAL A 138 -4.55 6.14 -3.77
CA VAL A 138 -3.22 6.73 -3.61
C VAL A 138 -2.95 7.08 -2.15
N PHE A 139 -3.93 7.70 -1.47
CA PHE A 139 -3.83 7.97 -0.04
C PHE A 139 -3.69 6.68 0.76
N CYS A 140 -4.58 5.71 0.55
CA CYS A 140 -4.54 4.44 1.29
C CYS A 140 -3.19 3.74 1.14
N MET A 141 -2.67 3.62 -0.09
CA MET A 141 -1.40 2.94 -0.34
C MET A 141 -0.17 3.76 0.09
N GLY A 142 -0.29 5.07 0.13
CA GLY A 142 0.79 5.96 0.59
C GLY A 142 0.99 5.95 2.11
N VAL A 143 -0.04 5.59 2.90
CA VAL A 143 0.06 5.57 4.37
C VAL A 143 0.10 4.14 4.96
N VAL A 144 0.22 3.13 4.12
CA VAL A 144 0.33 1.71 4.49
C VAL A 144 1.66 1.16 4.02
N SER A 145 2.29 0.30 4.82
CA SER A 145 3.55 -0.36 4.43
C SER A 145 3.26 -1.47 3.43
N THR A 146 3.38 -1.15 2.14
CA THR A 146 3.28 -2.09 1.02
C THR A 146 4.30 -1.76 -0.07
N LEU A 147 4.55 -2.67 -0.99
CA LEU A 147 5.45 -2.44 -2.13
C LEU A 147 4.79 -1.65 -3.27
N ASP A 148 3.46 -1.48 -3.25
CA ASP A 148 2.69 -0.94 -4.36
C ASP A 148 3.05 0.51 -4.69
N SER A 149 3.17 1.38 -3.69
CA SER A 149 3.60 2.77 -3.89
C SER A 149 5.03 2.86 -4.42
N MET A 150 5.94 1.99 -3.95
CA MET A 150 7.34 1.99 -4.41
C MET A 150 7.43 1.55 -5.87
N VAL A 151 6.72 0.48 -6.26
CA VAL A 151 6.70 0.06 -7.66
C VAL A 151 6.03 1.09 -8.56
N ALA A 152 4.93 1.72 -8.12
CA ALA A 152 4.25 2.77 -8.86
C ALA A 152 5.17 3.98 -9.12
N PHE A 153 6.02 4.34 -8.15
CA PHE A 153 7.05 5.38 -8.32
C PHE A 153 8.06 5.01 -9.41
N PHE A 154 8.64 3.82 -9.38
CA PHE A 154 9.61 3.40 -10.38
C PHE A 154 8.97 3.27 -11.78
N LEU A 155 7.72 2.82 -11.86
CA LEU A 155 6.97 2.77 -13.12
C LEU A 155 6.70 4.16 -13.69
N ALA A 156 6.29 5.12 -12.83
CA ALA A 156 6.11 6.51 -13.24
C ALA A 156 7.43 7.14 -13.69
N ALA A 157 8.54 6.88 -12.98
CA ALA A 157 9.86 7.32 -13.36
C ALA A 157 10.30 6.73 -14.72
N ALA A 158 10.04 5.44 -14.96
CA ALA A 158 10.35 4.79 -16.23
C ALA A 158 9.60 5.44 -17.40
N VAL A 159 8.27 5.63 -17.28
CA VAL A 159 7.44 6.19 -18.35
C VAL A 159 7.78 7.67 -18.59
N ALA A 160 7.94 8.47 -17.53
CA ALA A 160 8.29 9.89 -17.65
C ALA A 160 9.68 10.10 -18.26
N SER A 161 10.67 9.31 -17.83
CA SER A 161 12.04 9.38 -18.38
C SER A 161 12.08 8.90 -19.83
N PHE A 162 11.34 7.86 -20.20
CA PHE A 162 11.19 7.46 -21.60
C PHE A 162 10.65 8.63 -22.43
N PHE A 163 9.59 9.30 -21.97
CA PHE A 163 9.05 10.43 -22.73
C PHE A 163 10.04 11.59 -22.80
N ALA A 164 10.84 11.83 -21.78
CA ALA A 164 11.93 12.79 -21.80
C ALA A 164 13.00 12.42 -22.85
N ALA A 165 13.34 11.13 -22.97
CA ALA A 165 14.24 10.65 -24.03
C ALA A 165 13.61 10.92 -25.42
N TRP A 166 12.38 10.50 -25.64
CA TRP A 166 11.68 10.67 -26.92
C TRP A 166 11.54 12.15 -27.30
N HIS A 167 11.26 13.04 -26.33
CA HIS A 167 11.17 14.48 -26.54
C HIS A 167 12.51 15.10 -26.93
N ASN A 168 13.63 14.60 -26.40
CA ASN A 168 14.99 15.07 -26.67
C ASN A 168 15.71 14.22 -27.73
N ARG A 169 15.00 13.50 -28.60
CA ARG A 169 15.61 12.55 -29.56
C ARG A 169 16.56 13.18 -30.59
N THR A 170 16.50 14.50 -30.77
CA THR A 170 17.43 15.25 -31.61
C THR A 170 18.77 15.57 -30.90
N THR A 171 18.86 15.34 -29.58
CA THR A 171 20.06 15.58 -28.77
C THR A 171 20.55 14.24 -28.21
N PRO A 172 21.52 13.55 -28.87
CA PRO A 172 21.90 12.17 -28.52
C PRO A 172 22.25 11.97 -27.04
N ALA A 173 23.05 12.85 -26.44
CA ALA A 173 23.43 12.74 -25.04
C ALA A 173 22.22 12.74 -24.08
N ARG A 174 21.24 13.62 -24.32
CA ARG A 174 20.00 13.67 -23.50
C ARG A 174 19.10 12.47 -23.77
N PHE A 175 19.00 12.05 -25.03
CA PHE A 175 18.24 10.87 -25.41
C PHE A 175 18.74 9.64 -24.65
N TYR A 176 20.03 9.32 -24.74
CA TYR A 176 20.60 8.15 -24.08
C TYR A 176 20.58 8.26 -22.55
N LEU A 177 20.81 9.46 -22.00
CA LEU A 177 20.70 9.68 -20.55
C LEU A 177 19.30 9.34 -20.03
N PHE A 178 18.25 9.87 -20.64
CA PHE A 178 16.89 9.62 -20.19
C PHE A 178 16.43 8.19 -20.49
N LEU A 179 16.89 7.58 -21.57
CA LEU A 179 16.61 6.17 -21.87
C LEU A 179 17.28 5.26 -20.82
N LEU A 180 18.52 5.58 -20.43
CA LEU A 180 19.21 4.87 -19.33
C LEU A 180 18.43 4.99 -18.02
N VAL A 181 17.98 6.18 -17.63
CA VAL A 181 17.16 6.39 -16.43
C VAL A 181 15.86 5.59 -16.51
N SER A 182 15.22 5.55 -17.68
CA SER A 182 14.02 4.72 -17.90
C SER A 182 14.29 3.24 -17.69
N GLY A 183 15.36 2.70 -18.27
CA GLY A 183 15.75 1.29 -18.12
C GLY A 183 16.15 0.94 -16.67
N ILE A 184 16.91 1.80 -16.00
CA ILE A 184 17.23 1.65 -14.56
C ILE A 184 15.96 1.61 -13.74
N SER A 185 15.02 2.51 -14.00
CA SER A 185 13.73 2.55 -13.27
C SER A 185 12.91 1.27 -13.50
N CYS A 186 12.91 0.71 -14.73
CA CYS A 186 12.31 -0.60 -15.01
C CYS A 186 12.96 -1.71 -14.18
N GLY A 187 14.30 -1.75 -14.11
CA GLY A 187 15.04 -2.74 -13.32
C GLY A 187 14.77 -2.63 -11.82
N LEU A 188 14.72 -1.41 -11.28
CA LEU A 188 14.36 -1.15 -9.88
C LEU A 188 12.90 -1.54 -9.59
N ALA A 189 11.98 -1.27 -10.51
CA ALA A 189 10.59 -1.74 -10.40
C ALA A 189 10.52 -3.29 -10.38
N CYS A 190 11.31 -3.96 -11.22
CA CYS A 190 11.43 -5.42 -11.22
C CYS A 190 11.99 -5.94 -9.90
N LEU A 191 13.05 -5.33 -9.37
CA LEU A 191 13.62 -5.67 -8.06
C LEU A 191 12.69 -5.37 -6.88
N THR A 192 11.63 -4.58 -7.08
CA THR A 192 10.61 -4.29 -6.07
C THR A 192 9.46 -5.31 -6.10
N LYS A 193 8.92 -5.61 -7.27
CA LYS A 193 7.68 -6.43 -7.36
C LYS A 193 7.67 -7.43 -8.54
N GLY A 194 8.83 -7.69 -9.16
CA GLY A 194 8.97 -8.65 -10.24
C GLY A 194 8.60 -8.10 -11.63
N PHE A 195 8.14 -8.97 -12.53
CA PHE A 195 8.00 -8.66 -13.97
C PHE A 195 7.06 -7.50 -14.31
N LEU A 196 6.18 -7.08 -13.39
CA LEU A 196 5.36 -5.87 -13.55
C LEU A 196 6.22 -4.63 -13.83
N GLY A 197 7.46 -4.61 -13.31
CA GLY A 197 8.42 -3.55 -13.53
C GLY A 197 8.80 -3.33 -14.99
N LEU A 198 8.72 -4.36 -15.83
CA LEU A 198 8.89 -4.28 -17.28
C LEU A 198 7.54 -4.25 -18.02
N ALA A 199 6.57 -5.06 -17.61
CA ALA A 199 5.31 -5.19 -18.31
C ALA A 199 4.58 -3.86 -18.47
N VAL A 200 4.43 -3.08 -17.38
CA VAL A 200 3.69 -1.81 -17.41
C VAL A 200 4.35 -0.75 -18.30
N PRO A 201 5.67 -0.46 -18.21
CA PRO A 201 6.33 0.46 -19.12
C PRO A 201 6.24 0.01 -20.58
N LEU A 202 6.47 -1.27 -20.88
CA LEU A 202 6.42 -1.76 -22.25
C LEU A 202 5.01 -1.70 -22.84
N LEU A 203 3.98 -2.06 -22.06
CA LEU A 203 2.57 -1.92 -22.44
C LEU A 203 2.15 -0.46 -22.63
N THR A 204 2.89 0.49 -22.09
CA THR A 204 2.65 1.92 -22.28
C THR A 204 3.42 2.44 -23.50
N ILE A 205 4.72 2.17 -23.54
CA ILE A 205 5.68 2.77 -24.50
C ILE A 205 5.51 2.19 -25.90
N PHE A 206 5.35 0.87 -26.00
CA PHE A 206 5.24 0.21 -27.29
C PHE A 206 4.01 0.68 -28.09
N PRO A 207 2.77 0.67 -27.56
CA PRO A 207 1.61 1.20 -28.27
C PRO A 207 1.72 2.71 -28.56
N PHE A 208 2.34 3.49 -27.65
CA PHE A 208 2.58 4.90 -27.90
C PHE A 208 3.46 5.11 -29.16
N LEU A 209 4.57 4.39 -29.29
CA LEU A 209 5.46 4.50 -30.44
C LEU A 209 4.78 4.00 -31.73
N LEU A 210 3.93 2.96 -31.66
CA LEU A 210 3.10 2.55 -32.79
C LEU A 210 2.11 3.66 -33.19
N TRP A 211 1.50 4.34 -32.21
CA TRP A 211 0.61 5.48 -32.47
C TRP A 211 1.35 6.66 -33.13
N GLN A 212 2.65 6.81 -32.83
CA GLN A 212 3.53 7.80 -33.47
C GLN A 212 4.03 7.32 -34.86
N ARG A 213 3.70 6.09 -35.30
CA ARG A 213 4.19 5.41 -36.52
C ARG A 213 5.71 5.15 -36.49
N GLU A 214 6.29 5.00 -35.32
CA GLU A 214 7.73 4.79 -35.09
C GLU A 214 8.00 3.31 -34.72
N TRP A 215 7.59 2.35 -35.55
CA TRP A 215 7.66 0.92 -35.21
C TRP A 215 9.10 0.40 -35.00
N LYS A 216 10.09 0.94 -35.75
CA LYS A 216 11.52 0.59 -35.57
C LYS A 216 12.01 1.04 -34.19
N ALA A 217 11.63 2.26 -33.79
CA ALA A 217 11.92 2.77 -32.46
C ALA A 217 11.20 1.95 -31.37
N ALA A 218 9.97 1.50 -31.60
CA ALA A 218 9.23 0.66 -30.66
C ALA A 218 10.00 -0.63 -30.35
N VAL A 219 10.51 -1.31 -31.38
CA VAL A 219 11.32 -2.53 -31.20
C VAL A 219 12.65 -2.22 -30.51
N ALA A 220 13.40 -1.22 -30.99
CA ALA A 220 14.70 -0.87 -30.46
C ALA A 220 14.65 -0.44 -28.98
N VAL A 221 13.68 0.41 -28.61
CA VAL A 221 13.46 0.86 -27.23
C VAL A 221 13.05 -0.30 -26.34
N THR A 222 12.17 -1.20 -26.80
CA THR A 222 11.77 -2.39 -26.05
C THR A 222 12.98 -3.23 -25.64
N PHE A 223 13.83 -3.59 -26.58
CA PHE A 223 15.03 -4.37 -26.28
C PHE A 223 16.04 -3.62 -25.42
N SER A 224 16.17 -2.29 -25.62
CA SER A 224 17.01 -1.45 -24.78
C SER A 224 16.54 -1.43 -23.32
N LEU A 225 15.23 -1.25 -23.07
CA LEU A 225 14.68 -1.26 -21.72
C LEU A 225 14.81 -2.63 -21.05
N ILE A 226 14.57 -3.72 -21.80
CA ILE A 226 14.78 -5.08 -21.29
C ILE A 226 16.25 -5.29 -20.92
N GLY A 227 17.18 -4.95 -21.79
CA GLY A 227 18.63 -5.12 -21.55
C GLY A 227 19.10 -4.31 -20.34
N LEU A 228 18.70 -3.03 -20.24
CA LEU A 228 19.03 -2.16 -19.10
C LEU A 228 18.42 -2.66 -17.80
N ALA A 229 17.17 -3.10 -17.81
CA ALA A 229 16.51 -3.66 -16.62
C ALA A 229 17.20 -4.95 -16.16
N LEU A 230 17.58 -5.83 -17.08
CA LEU A 230 18.35 -7.05 -16.76
C LEU A 230 19.71 -6.72 -16.16
N LEU A 231 20.42 -5.72 -16.67
CA LEU A 231 21.69 -5.27 -16.08
C LEU A 231 21.54 -4.78 -14.63
N VAL A 232 20.45 -4.08 -14.32
CA VAL A 232 20.16 -3.62 -12.94
C VAL A 232 19.78 -4.80 -12.03
N MET A 233 19.05 -5.78 -12.54
CA MET A 233 18.64 -6.96 -11.79
C MET A 233 19.81 -7.96 -11.57
N LEU A 234 20.78 -7.96 -12.45
CA LEU A 234 21.84 -8.99 -12.54
C LEU A 234 22.63 -9.17 -11.23
N PRO A 235 23.11 -8.13 -10.53
CA PRO A 235 23.92 -8.31 -9.32
C PRO A 235 23.16 -9.09 -8.23
N TRP A 236 21.93 -8.68 -7.91
CA TRP A 236 21.11 -9.40 -6.95
C TRP A 236 20.66 -10.77 -7.48
N GLY A 237 20.35 -10.84 -8.78
CA GLY A 237 19.91 -12.07 -9.44
C GLY A 237 20.99 -13.18 -9.39
N LEU A 238 22.25 -12.84 -9.55
CA LEU A 238 23.36 -13.78 -9.40
C LEU A 238 23.60 -14.14 -7.92
N ALA A 239 23.52 -13.16 -7.02
CA ALA A 239 23.71 -13.38 -5.60
C ALA A 239 22.64 -14.32 -5.01
N ILE A 240 21.36 -14.12 -5.35
CA ILE A 240 20.28 -15.00 -4.88
C ILE A 240 20.38 -16.40 -5.51
N HIS A 241 20.73 -16.49 -6.79
CA HIS A 241 20.90 -17.79 -7.47
C HIS A 241 22.03 -18.63 -6.86
N SER A 242 23.16 -18.00 -6.51
CA SER A 242 24.31 -18.71 -5.91
C SER A 242 24.01 -19.24 -4.50
N ARG A 243 23.13 -18.57 -3.75
CA ARG A 243 22.75 -18.97 -2.39
C ARG A 243 21.53 -19.87 -2.34
N GLU A 244 20.57 -19.63 -3.22
CA GLU A 244 19.25 -20.25 -3.25
C GLU A 244 18.88 -20.58 -4.71
N PRO A 245 19.45 -21.66 -5.30
CA PRO A 245 19.20 -22.01 -6.71
C PRO A 245 17.72 -22.20 -7.06
N ASP A 246 16.91 -22.66 -6.08
CA ASP A 246 15.47 -22.89 -6.25
C ASP A 246 14.64 -21.61 -6.33
N PHE A 247 15.22 -20.44 -5.98
CA PHE A 247 14.52 -19.15 -6.00
C PHE A 247 13.81 -18.90 -7.33
N TRP A 248 14.50 -19.10 -8.45
CA TRP A 248 13.95 -18.79 -9.78
C TRP A 248 12.80 -19.70 -10.16
N ASN A 249 12.86 -20.99 -9.80
CA ASN A 249 11.76 -21.91 -10.04
C ASN A 249 10.51 -21.50 -9.26
N PHE A 250 10.66 -21.16 -7.97
CA PHE A 250 9.54 -20.68 -7.18
C PHE A 250 9.03 -19.34 -7.67
N PHE A 251 9.90 -18.34 -7.79
CA PHE A 251 9.53 -16.96 -8.12
C PHE A 251 8.97 -16.83 -9.55
N PHE A 252 9.64 -17.44 -10.54
CA PHE A 252 9.23 -17.34 -11.93
C PHE A 252 7.98 -18.19 -12.21
N TRP A 253 8.05 -19.49 -11.87
CA TRP A 253 7.03 -20.44 -12.25
C TRP A 253 5.79 -20.37 -11.35
N ASN A 254 5.97 -20.43 -10.02
CA ASN A 254 4.84 -20.46 -9.10
C ASN A 254 4.18 -19.08 -8.93
N GLU A 255 4.99 -18.02 -8.66
CA GLU A 255 4.45 -16.69 -8.36
C GLU A 255 3.96 -15.92 -9.60
N HIS A 256 4.55 -16.15 -10.78
CA HIS A 256 4.18 -15.39 -11.96
C HIS A 256 3.38 -16.21 -12.97
N ILE A 257 3.89 -17.36 -13.44
CA ILE A 257 3.23 -18.11 -14.52
C ILE A 257 2.01 -18.87 -14.00
N ARG A 258 2.17 -19.72 -12.98
CA ARG A 258 1.05 -20.50 -12.42
C ARG A 258 -0.05 -19.59 -11.88
N ARG A 259 0.31 -18.53 -11.16
CA ARG A 259 -0.64 -17.59 -10.57
C ARG A 259 -1.44 -16.82 -11.63
N PHE A 260 -0.81 -16.52 -12.78
CA PHE A 260 -1.49 -15.87 -13.91
C PHE A 260 -2.39 -16.83 -14.69
N LEU A 261 -1.99 -18.10 -14.86
CA LEU A 261 -2.69 -19.08 -15.68
C LEU A 261 -3.67 -19.96 -14.92
N SER A 262 -3.59 -20.03 -13.57
CA SER A 262 -4.45 -20.93 -12.81
C SER A 262 -5.86 -20.37 -12.59
N ASN A 263 -6.87 -21.19 -12.84
CA ASN A 263 -8.28 -20.90 -12.49
C ASN A 263 -8.57 -20.92 -10.97
N LYS A 264 -7.54 -21.10 -10.13
CA LYS A 264 -7.60 -21.07 -8.66
C LYS A 264 -6.63 -20.04 -8.10
N ALA A 265 -6.50 -18.88 -8.76
CA ALA A 265 -5.67 -17.80 -8.27
C ALA A 265 -6.16 -17.32 -6.90
N GLN A 266 -5.23 -17.03 -5.99
CA GLN A 266 -5.58 -16.26 -4.79
C GLN A 266 -6.22 -14.93 -5.23
N HIS A 267 -7.35 -14.54 -4.63
CA HIS A 267 -8.10 -13.33 -4.98
C HIS A 267 -8.67 -13.34 -6.41
N ASP A 268 -9.24 -14.47 -6.84
CA ASP A 268 -9.93 -14.53 -8.14
C ASP A 268 -11.08 -13.53 -8.20
N GLN A 269 -11.08 -12.66 -9.22
CA GLN A 269 -12.06 -11.61 -9.41
C GLN A 269 -12.44 -11.48 -10.89
N PRO A 270 -13.71 -11.13 -11.20
CA PRO A 270 -14.19 -11.03 -12.56
C PRO A 270 -13.47 -9.93 -13.36
N PHE A 271 -13.51 -10.02 -14.70
CA PHE A 271 -12.87 -9.06 -15.62
C PHE A 271 -13.24 -7.61 -15.31
N PHE A 272 -14.49 -7.34 -14.94
CA PHE A 272 -14.98 -5.99 -14.67
C PHE A 272 -14.61 -5.42 -13.29
N TYR A 273 -13.91 -6.18 -12.45
CA TYR A 273 -13.52 -5.76 -11.09
C TYR A 273 -12.90 -4.36 -11.04
N PHE A 274 -11.92 -4.09 -11.89
CA PHE A 274 -11.24 -2.80 -11.90
C PHE A 274 -12.07 -1.66 -12.47
N PHE A 275 -13.12 -1.92 -13.24
CA PHE A 275 -14.08 -0.90 -13.66
C PHE A 275 -14.88 -0.33 -12.48
N LEU A 276 -15.00 -1.08 -11.38
CA LEU A 276 -15.59 -0.62 -10.13
C LEU A 276 -14.53 -0.02 -9.21
N VAL A 277 -13.36 -0.65 -9.11
CA VAL A 277 -12.29 -0.24 -8.18
C VAL A 277 -11.65 1.08 -8.62
N LEU A 278 -11.41 1.31 -9.92
CA LEU A 278 -10.77 2.53 -10.39
C LEU A 278 -11.58 3.80 -10.05
N PRO A 279 -12.90 3.86 -10.32
CA PRO A 279 -13.71 5.00 -9.90
C PRO A 279 -13.76 5.17 -8.37
N LEU A 280 -13.83 4.08 -7.62
CA LEU A 280 -13.83 4.14 -6.15
C LEU A 280 -12.49 4.65 -5.62
N GLY A 281 -11.38 4.11 -6.12
CA GLY A 281 -10.04 4.53 -5.71
C GLY A 281 -9.68 5.96 -6.16
N PHE A 282 -10.31 6.45 -7.22
CA PHE A 282 -10.14 7.84 -7.70
C PHE A 282 -11.03 8.85 -6.96
N PHE A 283 -11.90 8.40 -6.04
CA PHE A 283 -12.65 9.29 -5.15
C PHE A 283 -11.72 10.31 -4.45
N PRO A 284 -12.12 11.60 -4.31
CA PRO A 284 -13.39 12.20 -4.69
C PRO A 284 -13.48 12.66 -6.16
N TRP A 285 -12.42 12.57 -6.94
CA TRP A 285 -12.32 13.13 -8.29
C TRP A 285 -13.21 12.44 -9.33
N THR A 286 -13.68 11.24 -9.04
CA THR A 286 -14.57 10.46 -9.91
C THR A 286 -15.81 11.24 -10.36
N VAL A 287 -16.42 12.02 -9.48
CA VAL A 287 -17.62 12.81 -9.81
C VAL A 287 -17.33 13.97 -10.77
N LEU A 288 -16.05 14.33 -10.95
CA LEU A 288 -15.61 15.39 -11.85
C LEU A 288 -15.11 14.86 -13.20
N LEU A 289 -15.00 13.52 -13.38
CA LEU A 289 -14.60 12.93 -14.66
C LEU A 289 -15.47 13.38 -15.85
N PRO A 290 -16.82 13.50 -15.73
CA PRO A 290 -17.63 14.01 -16.84
C PRO A 290 -17.22 15.43 -17.28
N ALA A 291 -16.91 16.33 -16.33
CA ALA A 291 -16.41 17.67 -16.64
C ALA A 291 -15.02 17.62 -17.29
N ALA A 292 -14.13 16.79 -16.79
CA ALA A 292 -12.79 16.61 -17.37
C ALA A 292 -12.84 16.04 -18.81
N ILE A 293 -13.68 15.04 -19.06
CA ILE A 293 -13.88 14.46 -20.39
C ILE A 293 -14.46 15.49 -21.36
N ALA A 294 -15.45 16.27 -20.91
CA ALA A 294 -16.04 17.35 -21.73
C ALA A 294 -14.99 18.42 -22.12
N GLY A 295 -14.03 18.71 -21.22
CA GLY A 295 -12.96 19.66 -21.48
C GLY A 295 -11.97 19.20 -22.54
N HIS A 296 -11.73 17.89 -22.70
CA HIS A 296 -10.85 17.41 -23.77
C HIS A 296 -11.39 17.66 -25.17
N GLY A 297 -12.72 17.68 -25.36
CA GLY A 297 -13.37 17.88 -26.65
C GLY A 297 -13.06 16.77 -27.67
N LEU A 298 -14.05 16.30 -28.40
CA LEU A 298 -13.92 15.16 -29.31
C LEU A 298 -13.08 15.45 -30.56
N LYS A 299 -12.88 16.71 -30.93
CA LYS A 299 -12.23 17.13 -32.19
C LYS A 299 -10.86 17.78 -32.02
N ALA A 300 -10.37 17.96 -30.78
CA ALA A 300 -9.09 18.60 -30.54
C ALA A 300 -7.92 17.66 -30.89
N PRO A 301 -6.84 18.16 -31.56
CA PRO A 301 -5.66 17.34 -31.83
C PRO A 301 -5.02 16.89 -30.51
N ILE A 302 -4.75 15.60 -30.39
CA ILE A 302 -4.14 15.00 -29.21
C ILE A 302 -2.62 15.15 -29.29
N SER A 303 -2.02 15.89 -28.35
CA SER A 303 -0.57 16.05 -28.28
C SER A 303 0.14 14.71 -28.04
N PRO A 304 1.42 14.55 -28.43
CA PRO A 304 2.18 13.33 -28.16
C PRO A 304 2.20 12.96 -26.66
N PHE A 305 2.32 13.94 -25.77
CA PHE A 305 2.27 13.71 -24.32
C PHE A 305 0.94 13.14 -23.86
N LEU A 306 -0.19 13.66 -24.37
CA LEU A 306 -1.50 13.11 -24.05
C LEU A 306 -1.70 11.71 -24.66
N ARG A 307 -1.14 11.42 -25.86
CA ARG A 307 -1.17 10.05 -26.43
C ARG A 307 -0.45 9.05 -25.54
N LEU A 308 0.75 9.40 -25.04
CA LEU A 308 1.46 8.56 -24.07
C LEU A 308 0.62 8.36 -22.81
N THR A 309 0.05 9.43 -22.27
CA THR A 309 -0.75 9.37 -21.04
C THR A 309 -1.99 8.49 -21.20
N ILE A 310 -2.64 8.53 -22.37
CA ILE A 310 -3.76 7.62 -22.72
C ILE A 310 -3.27 6.17 -22.79
N CYS A 311 -2.16 5.90 -23.48
CA CYS A 311 -1.58 4.57 -23.52
C CYS A 311 -1.22 4.07 -22.12
N TRP A 312 -0.66 4.94 -21.27
CA TRP A 312 -0.30 4.61 -19.89
C TRP A 312 -1.51 4.27 -19.01
N LEU A 313 -2.66 4.89 -19.25
CA LEU A 313 -3.89 4.53 -18.55
C LEU A 313 -4.50 3.23 -19.08
N ILE A 314 -4.69 3.14 -20.41
CA ILE A 314 -5.53 2.10 -21.00
C ILE A 314 -4.85 0.73 -21.00
N PHE A 315 -3.61 0.63 -21.47
CA PHE A 315 -3.00 -0.69 -21.68
C PHE A 315 -2.68 -1.41 -20.37
N PRO A 316 -2.10 -0.76 -19.33
CA PRO A 316 -1.94 -1.40 -18.02
C PRO A 316 -3.29 -1.76 -17.38
N PHE A 317 -4.29 -0.89 -17.49
CA PHE A 317 -5.63 -1.18 -16.96
C PHE A 317 -6.23 -2.44 -17.59
N LEU A 318 -6.17 -2.58 -18.90
CA LEU A 318 -6.63 -3.77 -19.61
C LEU A 318 -5.83 -5.02 -19.24
N PHE A 319 -4.50 -4.89 -19.15
CA PHE A 319 -3.63 -5.97 -18.73
C PHE A 319 -4.00 -6.53 -17.34
N PHE A 320 -4.18 -5.66 -16.35
CA PHE A 320 -4.60 -6.09 -15.02
C PHE A 320 -6.05 -6.64 -15.02
N SER A 321 -6.94 -6.11 -15.87
CA SER A 321 -8.32 -6.59 -15.96
C SER A 321 -8.41 -8.01 -16.55
N ILE A 322 -7.48 -8.41 -17.41
CA ILE A 322 -7.41 -9.76 -17.98
C ILE A 322 -6.86 -10.78 -16.99
N SER A 323 -5.96 -10.37 -16.08
CA SER A 323 -5.42 -11.26 -15.03
C SER A 323 -6.55 -11.83 -14.16
N SER A 324 -6.48 -13.11 -13.75
CA SER A 324 -7.46 -13.73 -12.84
C SER A 324 -7.30 -13.24 -11.40
N GLY A 325 -6.11 -13.26 -10.85
CA GLY A 325 -5.83 -12.76 -9.49
C GLY A 325 -5.76 -11.23 -9.44
N LYS A 326 -6.67 -10.58 -8.68
CA LYS A 326 -6.79 -9.12 -8.61
C LYS A 326 -6.85 -8.62 -7.17
N LEU A 327 -6.00 -7.63 -6.86
CA LEU A 327 -6.12 -6.79 -5.68
C LEU A 327 -6.36 -5.34 -6.12
N SER A 328 -7.08 -4.55 -5.33
CA SER A 328 -7.35 -3.14 -5.65
C SER A 328 -6.06 -2.36 -5.96
N THR A 329 -4.99 -2.68 -5.25
CA THR A 329 -3.68 -2.03 -5.35
C THR A 329 -2.98 -2.21 -6.70
N TYR A 330 -3.35 -3.24 -7.49
CA TYR A 330 -2.66 -3.55 -8.75
C TYR A 330 -2.82 -2.45 -9.81
N ILE A 331 -3.93 -1.69 -9.77
CA ILE A 331 -4.17 -0.59 -10.70
C ILE A 331 -3.58 0.76 -10.24
N LEU A 332 -2.83 0.78 -9.12
CA LEU A 332 -2.18 2.02 -8.65
C LEU A 332 -1.33 2.71 -9.74
N PRO A 333 -0.61 1.99 -10.64
CA PRO A 333 0.10 2.61 -11.77
C PRO A 333 -0.77 3.35 -12.78
N CYS A 334 -2.10 3.17 -12.75
CA CYS A 334 -3.05 3.89 -13.62
C CYS A 334 -3.46 5.27 -13.07
N PHE A 335 -3.19 5.55 -11.78
CA PHE A 335 -3.59 6.83 -11.16
C PHE A 335 -2.77 8.04 -11.61
N PRO A 336 -1.44 7.97 -11.82
CA PRO A 336 -0.69 9.07 -12.40
C PRO A 336 -1.25 9.55 -13.74
N PRO A 337 -1.44 8.70 -14.78
CA PRO A 337 -1.99 9.14 -16.03
C PRO A 337 -3.45 9.62 -15.92
N LEU A 338 -4.27 8.99 -15.08
CA LEU A 338 -5.65 9.42 -14.83
C LEU A 338 -5.70 10.83 -14.24
N SER A 339 -4.80 11.13 -13.30
CA SER A 339 -4.67 12.46 -12.67
C SER A 339 -4.23 13.52 -13.69
N ILE A 340 -3.27 13.19 -14.57
CA ILE A 340 -2.81 14.08 -15.65
C ILE A 340 -3.97 14.39 -16.61
N LEU A 341 -4.68 13.36 -17.08
CA LEU A 341 -5.81 13.52 -18.00
C LEU A 341 -6.93 14.34 -17.34
N THR A 342 -7.23 14.07 -16.08
CA THR A 342 -8.27 14.81 -15.35
C THR A 342 -7.89 16.28 -15.19
N ALA A 343 -6.66 16.58 -14.80
CA ALA A 343 -6.18 17.97 -14.65
C ALA A 343 -6.21 18.73 -15.98
N ALA A 344 -5.69 18.13 -17.05
CA ALA A 344 -5.69 18.72 -18.39
C ALA A 344 -7.10 18.96 -18.92
N GLY A 345 -8.03 18.00 -18.67
CA GLY A 345 -9.42 18.14 -19.04
C GLY A 345 -10.15 19.22 -18.26
N LEU A 346 -9.98 19.28 -16.94
CA LEU A 346 -10.58 20.31 -16.09
C LEU A 346 -10.06 21.72 -16.45
N ASN A 347 -8.75 21.85 -16.74
CA ASN A 347 -8.19 23.13 -17.18
C ASN A 347 -8.93 23.66 -18.43
N LYS A 348 -9.05 22.84 -19.47
CA LYS A 348 -9.76 23.22 -20.69
C LYS A 348 -11.26 23.40 -20.48
N TYR A 349 -11.87 22.62 -19.57
CA TYR A 349 -13.30 22.72 -19.27
C TYR A 349 -13.65 24.12 -18.72
N PHE A 350 -12.81 24.68 -17.88
CA PHE A 350 -13.04 25.99 -17.30
C PHE A 350 -12.74 27.17 -18.26
N ASP A 351 -12.10 26.94 -19.40
CA ASP A 351 -12.02 27.93 -20.47
C ASP A 351 -13.39 28.18 -21.11
N SER A 352 -14.32 27.23 -20.96
CA SER A 352 -15.72 27.41 -21.37
C SER A 352 -16.52 28.13 -20.27
N SER A 353 -17.50 28.96 -20.68
CA SER A 353 -18.38 29.68 -19.73
C SER A 353 -19.40 28.78 -18.99
N LYS A 354 -19.46 27.48 -19.32
CA LYS A 354 -20.46 26.55 -18.75
C LYS A 354 -19.82 25.69 -17.66
N HIS A 355 -20.21 25.91 -16.41
CA HIS A 355 -19.70 25.15 -15.25
C HIS A 355 -20.69 24.08 -14.75
N THR A 356 -21.68 23.71 -15.57
CA THR A 356 -22.80 22.85 -15.16
C THR A 356 -22.35 21.46 -14.70
N LEU A 357 -21.53 20.75 -15.49
CA LEU A 357 -21.06 19.40 -15.14
C LEU A 357 -20.22 19.38 -13.87
N PHE A 358 -19.36 20.37 -13.68
CA PHE A 358 -18.58 20.51 -12.46
C PHE A 358 -19.48 20.72 -11.23
N ASN A 359 -20.44 21.64 -11.32
CA ASN A 359 -21.38 21.89 -10.23
C ASN A 359 -22.30 20.69 -9.96
N THR A 360 -22.65 19.89 -10.99
CA THR A 360 -23.38 18.63 -10.82
C THR A 360 -22.53 17.62 -10.04
N GLY A 361 -21.24 17.48 -10.36
CA GLY A 361 -20.31 16.65 -9.59
C GLY A 361 -20.23 17.09 -8.12
N LEU A 362 -20.13 18.41 -7.85
CA LEU A 362 -20.15 18.92 -6.47
C LEU A 362 -21.45 18.56 -5.72
N ARG A 363 -22.62 18.67 -6.39
CA ARG A 363 -23.93 18.32 -5.78
C ARG A 363 -24.05 16.84 -5.49
N LEU A 364 -23.57 15.98 -6.41
CA LEU A 364 -23.53 14.53 -6.20
C LEU A 364 -22.64 14.18 -5.01
N MET A 365 -21.45 14.78 -4.92
CA MET A 365 -20.56 14.60 -3.78
C MET A 365 -21.19 15.08 -2.48
N LEU A 366 -21.85 16.25 -2.49
CA LEU A 366 -22.56 16.78 -1.34
C LEU A 366 -23.63 15.80 -0.84
N GLY A 367 -24.44 15.25 -1.75
CA GLY A 367 -25.45 14.24 -1.42
C GLY A 367 -24.82 12.99 -0.78
N LEU A 368 -23.72 12.50 -1.34
CA LEU A 368 -23.00 11.34 -0.78
C LEU A 368 -22.48 11.63 0.64
N ILE A 369 -21.87 12.80 0.88
CA ILE A 369 -21.34 13.16 2.20
C ILE A 369 -22.47 13.34 3.22
N ILE A 370 -23.63 13.87 2.82
CA ILE A 370 -24.81 13.94 3.69
C ILE A 370 -25.28 12.53 4.08
N ILE A 371 -25.35 11.58 3.14
CA ILE A 371 -25.74 10.19 3.40
C ILE A 371 -24.76 9.54 4.38
N LEU A 372 -23.44 9.71 4.17
CA LEU A 372 -22.42 9.18 5.06
C LEU A 372 -22.50 9.80 6.47
N ALA A 373 -22.74 11.11 6.57
CA ALA A 373 -22.91 11.79 7.84
C ALA A 373 -24.16 11.32 8.59
N ALA A 374 -25.26 11.09 7.87
CA ALA A 374 -26.52 10.58 8.45
C ALA A 374 -26.40 9.11 8.89
N ALA A 375 -25.48 8.32 8.29
CA ALA A 375 -25.26 6.93 8.70
C ALA A 375 -24.62 6.83 10.09
N ILE A 376 -23.82 7.82 10.53
CA ILE A 376 -23.14 7.76 11.83
C ILE A 376 -24.11 7.62 13.00
N PRO A 377 -25.12 8.48 13.19
CA PRO A 377 -26.07 8.34 14.30
C PRO A 377 -26.89 7.04 14.22
N LEU A 378 -27.17 6.51 13.01
CA LEU A 378 -27.86 5.22 12.83
C LEU A 378 -26.98 4.04 13.30
N ILE A 379 -25.66 4.09 13.02
CA ILE A 379 -24.69 3.11 13.51
C ILE A 379 -24.58 3.20 15.05
N GLN A 380 -24.43 4.41 15.58
CA GLN A 380 -24.30 4.62 17.03
C GLN A 380 -25.58 4.26 17.81
N GLY A 381 -26.75 4.41 17.19
CA GLY A 381 -28.05 4.00 17.76
C GLY A 381 -28.32 2.49 17.67
N GLY A 382 -27.39 1.69 17.11
CA GLY A 382 -27.54 0.24 16.99
C GLY A 382 -28.49 -0.23 15.88
N LEU A 383 -29.03 0.67 15.06
CA LEU A 383 -29.94 0.31 13.97
C LEU A 383 -29.27 -0.53 12.87
N LEU A 384 -27.92 -0.46 12.79
CA LEU A 384 -27.10 -1.20 11.83
C LEU A 384 -26.11 -2.14 12.51
N GLU A 385 -26.32 -2.52 13.76
CA GLU A 385 -25.36 -3.26 14.60
C GLU A 385 -24.86 -4.57 13.96
N LYS A 386 -25.74 -5.30 13.26
CA LYS A 386 -25.34 -6.53 12.54
C LYS A 386 -24.34 -6.29 11.40
N SER A 387 -24.41 -5.12 10.76
CA SER A 387 -23.58 -4.78 9.59
C SER A 387 -22.42 -3.85 9.95
N ALA A 388 -22.62 -2.97 10.94
CA ALA A 388 -21.63 -2.01 11.41
C ALA A 388 -21.85 -1.76 12.92
N PRO A 389 -21.06 -2.42 13.79
CA PRO A 389 -21.16 -2.20 15.24
C PRO A 389 -20.79 -0.76 15.60
N PRO A 390 -21.32 -0.23 16.73
CA PRO A 390 -21.03 1.12 17.20
C PRO A 390 -19.51 1.35 17.37
N VAL A 391 -19.08 2.53 17.03
CA VAL A 391 -17.69 2.98 17.15
C VAL A 391 -17.55 3.77 18.45
N GLU A 392 -16.38 3.79 19.05
CA GLU A 392 -16.11 4.58 20.26
C GLU A 392 -16.47 6.05 20.04
N ALA A 393 -17.16 6.67 21.03
CA ALA A 393 -17.74 8.00 20.91
C ALA A 393 -16.76 9.08 20.41
N GLY A 394 -15.51 9.05 20.90
CA GLY A 394 -14.47 9.98 20.45
C GLY A 394 -14.10 9.82 18.96
N LYS A 395 -14.06 8.60 18.46
CA LYS A 395 -13.79 8.30 17.04
C LYS A 395 -14.96 8.69 16.16
N ALA A 396 -16.19 8.45 16.62
CA ALA A 396 -17.43 8.88 15.93
C ALA A 396 -17.51 10.40 15.84
N LEU A 397 -17.18 11.12 16.91
CA LEU A 397 -17.12 12.58 16.93
C LEU A 397 -16.09 13.12 15.93
N LEU A 398 -14.87 12.54 15.92
CA LEU A 398 -13.82 12.93 14.97
C LEU A 398 -14.25 12.71 13.52
N LEU A 399 -14.87 11.55 13.23
CA LEU A 399 -15.42 11.25 11.90
C LEU A 399 -16.52 12.23 11.51
N SER A 400 -17.45 12.54 12.43
CA SER A 400 -18.52 13.53 12.21
C SER A 400 -17.95 14.91 11.92
N ALA A 401 -16.94 15.35 12.66
CA ALA A 401 -16.25 16.63 12.42
C ALA A 401 -15.55 16.66 11.05
N ALA A 402 -14.92 15.55 10.64
CA ALA A 402 -14.28 15.44 9.32
C ALA A 402 -15.31 15.50 8.18
N LEU A 403 -16.45 14.84 8.32
CA LEU A 403 -17.52 14.90 7.33
C LEU A 403 -18.20 16.27 7.30
N LEU A 404 -18.39 16.91 8.44
CA LEU A 404 -18.89 18.29 8.50
C LEU A 404 -17.95 19.27 7.81
N TYR A 405 -16.63 19.14 8.05
CA TYR A 405 -15.64 19.94 7.33
C TYR A 405 -15.73 19.72 5.81
N PHE A 406 -15.81 18.46 5.37
CA PHE A 406 -15.98 18.13 3.96
C PHE A 406 -17.24 18.80 3.37
N LEU A 407 -18.37 18.69 4.04
CA LEU A 407 -19.64 19.29 3.66
C LEU A 407 -19.53 20.82 3.54
N VAL A 408 -18.92 21.49 4.52
CA VAL A 408 -18.71 22.95 4.49
C VAL A 408 -17.85 23.36 3.28
N MET A 409 -16.75 22.63 2.99
CA MET A 409 -15.92 22.92 1.83
C MET A 409 -16.69 22.81 0.51
N LEU A 410 -17.55 21.78 0.37
CA LEU A 410 -18.40 21.63 -0.81
C LEU A 410 -19.43 22.74 -0.95
N LEU A 411 -20.08 23.12 0.14
CA LEU A 411 -21.06 24.23 0.15
C LEU A 411 -20.42 25.56 -0.24
N VAL A 412 -19.21 25.84 0.27
CA VAL A 412 -18.45 27.06 -0.10
C VAL A 412 -18.01 26.99 -1.56
N ALA A 413 -17.60 25.79 -2.05
CA ALA A 413 -17.26 25.59 -3.44
C ALA A 413 -18.45 25.81 -4.39
N LEU A 414 -19.66 25.42 -4.01
CA LEU A 414 -20.87 25.66 -4.80
C LEU A 414 -21.23 27.15 -4.88
N LYS A 415 -20.97 27.92 -3.81
CA LYS A 415 -21.31 29.36 -3.73
C LYS A 415 -20.30 30.28 -4.44
N THR A 416 -19.09 29.80 -4.77
CA THR A 416 -18.08 30.63 -5.46
C THR A 416 -18.16 30.49 -6.97
N ASP A 417 -17.97 31.59 -7.70
CA ASP A 417 -17.91 31.58 -9.16
C ASP A 417 -16.48 31.46 -9.71
N LYS A 418 -15.47 31.60 -8.84
CA LYS A 418 -14.07 31.52 -9.24
C LYS A 418 -13.63 30.07 -9.42
N PRO A 419 -13.33 29.58 -10.65
CA PRO A 419 -12.99 28.18 -10.93
C PRO A 419 -11.84 27.66 -10.10
N LEU A 420 -10.75 28.45 -9.99
CA LEU A 420 -9.60 28.10 -9.18
C LEU A 420 -9.97 27.83 -7.72
N LYS A 421 -10.78 28.73 -7.12
CA LYS A 421 -11.24 28.57 -5.75
C LYS A 421 -12.13 27.33 -5.58
N LYS A 422 -13.01 27.04 -6.57
CA LYS A 422 -13.84 25.81 -6.57
C LYS A 422 -12.99 24.55 -6.49
N ILE A 423 -11.99 24.43 -7.34
CA ILE A 423 -11.12 23.25 -7.40
C ILE A 423 -10.29 23.13 -6.12
N PHE A 424 -9.74 24.22 -5.62
CA PHE A 424 -9.00 24.21 -4.36
C PHE A 424 -9.86 23.76 -3.18
N LEU A 425 -11.05 24.30 -3.05
CA LEU A 425 -11.99 23.90 -2.00
C LEU A 425 -12.37 22.43 -2.12
N PHE A 426 -12.60 21.94 -3.34
CA PHE A 426 -12.87 20.51 -3.59
C PHE A 426 -11.68 19.62 -3.22
N ALA A 427 -10.45 20.02 -3.59
CA ALA A 427 -9.23 19.29 -3.27
C ALA A 427 -8.93 19.27 -1.76
N LEU A 428 -9.27 20.35 -1.04
CA LEU A 428 -9.09 20.44 0.41
C LEU A 428 -10.16 19.67 1.19
N ALA A 429 -11.34 19.43 0.58
CA ALA A 429 -12.49 18.83 1.26
C ALA A 429 -12.19 17.46 1.92
N PRO A 430 -11.48 16.50 1.30
CA PRO A 430 -11.20 15.20 1.91
C PRO A 430 -10.06 15.22 2.94
N LEU A 431 -9.27 16.31 3.07
CA LEU A 431 -8.03 16.30 3.84
C LEU A 431 -8.22 15.98 5.32
N MET A 432 -9.26 16.53 5.96
CA MET A 432 -9.55 16.24 7.35
C MET A 432 -10.00 14.79 7.53
N LEU A 433 -10.72 14.22 6.57
CA LEU A 433 -11.11 12.81 6.57
C LEU A 433 -9.88 11.91 6.46
N TYR A 434 -8.95 12.22 5.56
CA TYR A 434 -7.70 11.47 5.39
C TYR A 434 -6.79 11.56 6.62
N PHE A 435 -6.63 12.75 7.19
CA PHE A 435 -5.91 12.90 8.44
C PHE A 435 -6.54 12.06 9.56
N SER A 436 -7.86 12.17 9.72
CA SER A 436 -8.63 11.46 10.73
C SER A 436 -8.60 9.94 10.57
N ALA A 437 -8.46 9.42 9.35
CA ALA A 437 -8.44 7.98 9.06
C ALA A 437 -7.38 7.22 9.87
N ASN A 438 -6.28 7.88 10.25
CA ASN A 438 -5.24 7.29 11.08
C ASN A 438 -5.63 7.10 12.56
N PHE A 439 -6.72 7.72 13.00
CA PHE A 439 -7.16 7.75 14.41
C PHE A 439 -8.53 7.08 14.61
N ILE A 440 -9.32 6.90 13.55
CA ILE A 440 -10.70 6.41 13.63
C ILE A 440 -10.85 4.90 13.45
N MET A 441 -9.74 4.13 13.41
CA MET A 441 -9.83 2.66 13.31
C MET A 441 -10.72 2.13 14.42
N PRO A 442 -11.86 1.46 14.11
CA PRO A 442 -12.74 0.90 15.14
C PRO A 442 -12.01 -0.14 15.99
N GLY A 443 -12.30 -0.18 17.30
CA GLY A 443 -11.62 -1.07 18.24
C GLY A 443 -11.76 -2.55 17.90
N TYR A 444 -12.89 -2.96 17.33
CA TYR A 444 -13.07 -4.33 16.87
C TYR A 444 -12.15 -4.69 15.67
N VAL A 445 -11.90 -3.72 14.76
CA VAL A 445 -10.94 -3.89 13.65
C VAL A 445 -9.51 -3.92 14.20
N GLU A 446 -9.19 -3.02 15.15
CA GLU A 446 -7.89 -2.99 15.80
C GLU A 446 -7.57 -4.31 16.50
N ARG A 447 -8.51 -4.86 17.30
CA ARG A 447 -8.33 -6.15 17.96
C ARG A 447 -8.07 -7.29 16.98
N LYS A 448 -8.80 -7.34 15.86
CA LYS A 448 -8.71 -8.41 14.86
C LYS A 448 -7.51 -8.26 13.91
N LYS A 449 -7.16 -7.03 13.53
CA LYS A 449 -6.21 -6.78 12.42
C LYS A 449 -4.93 -6.06 12.85
N ALA A 450 -4.84 -5.55 14.06
CA ALA A 450 -3.69 -4.77 14.52
C ALA A 450 -3.28 -5.15 15.96
N PRO A 451 -2.82 -6.40 16.20
CA PRO A 451 -2.58 -6.94 17.55
C PRO A 451 -1.37 -6.31 18.27
N GLY A 452 -0.74 -5.29 17.70
CA GLY A 452 0.52 -4.76 18.17
C GLY A 452 0.53 -4.28 19.61
N ARG A 453 -0.55 -3.65 20.10
CA ARG A 453 -0.64 -3.21 21.51
C ARG A 453 -0.67 -4.40 22.47
N PHE A 454 -1.50 -5.39 22.14
CA PHE A 454 -1.60 -6.63 22.91
C PHE A 454 -0.27 -7.39 22.92
N LEU A 455 0.33 -7.62 21.74
CA LEU A 455 1.59 -8.36 21.64
C LEU A 455 2.76 -7.67 22.37
N LYS A 456 2.85 -6.34 22.36
CA LYS A 456 3.87 -5.61 23.14
C LYS A 456 3.75 -5.86 24.64
N GLN A 457 2.54 -5.95 25.17
CA GLN A 457 2.33 -6.29 26.59
C GLN A 457 2.74 -7.73 26.89
N GLN A 458 2.44 -8.66 25.98
CA GLN A 458 2.81 -10.06 26.16
C GLN A 458 4.31 -10.30 26.00
N ALA A 459 4.99 -9.53 25.17
CA ALA A 459 6.44 -9.62 24.99
C ALA A 459 7.22 -9.44 26.31
N LEU A 460 6.69 -8.68 27.26
CA LEU A 460 7.29 -8.49 28.59
C LEU A 460 7.25 -9.76 29.48
N LYS A 461 6.42 -10.75 29.14
CA LYS A 461 6.23 -12.01 29.87
C LYS A 461 7.00 -13.18 29.27
N ILE A 462 7.69 -12.95 28.17
CA ILE A 462 8.44 -13.96 27.44
C ILE A 462 9.91 -13.82 27.79
N THR A 463 10.56 -14.95 28.01
CA THR A 463 12.01 -15.03 28.17
C THR A 463 12.64 -15.65 26.92
N ASP A 464 13.95 -15.56 26.78
CA ASP A 464 14.68 -16.18 25.65
C ASP A 464 14.49 -17.70 25.59
N GLN A 465 14.24 -18.34 26.73
CA GLN A 465 13.98 -19.77 26.83
C GLN A 465 12.54 -20.17 26.47
N THR A 466 11.61 -19.21 26.38
CA THR A 466 10.21 -19.50 26.05
C THR A 466 10.08 -19.98 24.62
N VAL A 467 9.52 -21.18 24.44
CA VAL A 467 9.14 -21.69 23.11
C VAL A 467 7.87 -20.98 22.66
N ILE A 468 7.94 -20.28 21.51
CA ILE A 468 6.82 -19.52 20.99
C ILE A 468 6.15 -20.33 19.87
N VAL A 469 4.84 -20.44 19.95
CA VAL A 469 3.98 -21.05 18.93
C VAL A 469 2.96 -20.02 18.46
N SER A 470 2.75 -19.89 17.18
CA SER A 470 1.78 -18.94 16.61
C SER A 470 1.07 -19.53 15.41
N THR A 471 -0.17 -19.11 15.20
CA THR A 471 -0.87 -19.40 13.96
C THR A 471 -0.25 -18.66 12.77
N ASP A 472 -0.45 -19.17 11.57
CA ASP A 472 0.04 -18.61 10.31
C ASP A 472 -0.43 -17.18 10.06
N GLU A 473 -1.61 -16.77 10.55
CA GLU A 473 -2.11 -15.39 10.43
C GLU A 473 -1.37 -14.42 11.37
N ALA A 474 -1.08 -14.84 12.60
CA ALA A 474 -0.49 -13.98 13.63
C ALA A 474 1.04 -13.89 13.54
N ILE A 475 1.70 -14.89 12.95
CA ILE A 475 3.16 -15.10 13.05
C ILE A 475 4.00 -13.89 12.66
N ARG A 476 3.60 -13.14 11.63
CA ARG A 476 4.31 -11.95 11.16
C ARG A 476 4.39 -10.87 12.23
N ALA A 477 3.26 -10.66 12.93
CA ALA A 477 3.20 -9.72 14.04
C ALA A 477 3.93 -10.27 15.27
N VAL A 478 3.80 -11.57 15.55
CA VAL A 478 4.52 -12.22 16.67
C VAL A 478 6.03 -12.06 16.50
N CYS A 479 6.58 -12.37 15.33
CA CYS A 479 8.00 -12.21 15.04
C CYS A 479 8.44 -10.75 15.21
N TRP A 480 7.67 -9.77 14.66
CA TRP A 480 7.98 -8.35 14.77
C TRP A 480 7.98 -7.83 16.21
N PHE A 481 6.94 -8.17 17.00
CA PHE A 481 6.80 -7.63 18.34
C PHE A 481 7.62 -8.37 19.39
N PHE A 482 7.85 -9.67 19.21
CA PHE A 482 8.67 -10.48 20.12
C PHE A 482 10.15 -10.50 19.74
N LYS A 483 10.50 -9.92 18.56
CA LYS A 483 11.89 -9.91 18.05
C LYS A 483 12.48 -11.32 17.87
N ARG A 484 11.63 -12.27 17.47
CA ARG A 484 11.98 -13.69 17.31
C ARG A 484 11.81 -14.10 15.86
N ASN A 485 12.64 -15.07 15.43
CA ASN A 485 12.60 -15.67 14.09
C ASN A 485 12.65 -17.21 14.13
N ASP A 486 12.31 -17.77 15.30
CA ASP A 486 12.33 -19.20 15.60
C ASP A 486 10.96 -19.72 16.08
N VAL A 487 9.89 -19.01 15.74
CA VAL A 487 8.51 -19.30 16.17
C VAL A 487 7.99 -20.55 15.46
N PHE A 488 7.34 -21.46 16.20
CA PHE A 488 6.65 -22.61 15.63
C PHE A 488 5.33 -22.17 14.98
N VAL A 489 5.04 -22.70 13.79
CA VAL A 489 3.81 -22.39 13.02
C VAL A 489 2.74 -23.43 13.29
N LEU A 490 1.64 -23.03 13.89
CA LEU A 490 0.48 -23.87 14.14
C LEU A 490 -0.58 -23.67 13.06
N SER A 491 -0.89 -24.70 12.26
CA SER A 491 -1.91 -24.58 11.22
C SER A 491 -2.56 -25.94 10.90
N ASP A 492 -3.73 -25.92 10.25
CA ASP A 492 -4.41 -27.12 9.75
C ASP A 492 -3.98 -27.53 8.34
N GLY A 493 -3.25 -26.66 7.64
CA GLY A 493 -2.86 -26.83 6.25
C GLY A 493 -1.34 -26.80 6.05
N GLN A 494 -0.90 -26.46 4.86
CA GLN A 494 0.52 -26.43 4.49
C GLN A 494 1.28 -25.19 4.98
N GLY A 495 0.78 -24.44 5.99
CA GLY A 495 1.44 -23.28 6.56
C GLY A 495 1.28 -21.98 5.77
N GLY A 496 0.28 -21.87 4.90
CA GLY A 496 -0.07 -20.65 4.18
C GLY A 496 1.11 -20.09 3.35
N GLU A 497 1.40 -18.81 3.49
CA GLU A 497 2.52 -18.13 2.80
C GLU A 497 3.92 -18.65 3.22
N LEU A 498 4.03 -19.24 4.41
CA LEU A 498 5.27 -19.85 4.89
C LEU A 498 5.44 -21.29 4.40
N GLY A 499 4.44 -21.87 3.74
CA GLY A 499 4.41 -23.27 3.32
C GLY A 499 5.62 -23.70 2.52
N TYR A 500 6.10 -22.85 1.61
CA TYR A 500 7.32 -23.14 0.87
C TYR A 500 8.54 -23.23 1.80
N GLY A 501 8.75 -22.25 2.68
CA GLY A 501 9.85 -22.26 3.64
C GLY A 501 9.80 -23.45 4.61
N LEU A 502 8.59 -23.82 5.06
CA LEU A 502 8.36 -24.97 5.95
C LEU A 502 8.60 -26.31 5.26
N SER A 503 8.37 -26.40 3.94
CA SER A 503 8.59 -27.65 3.17
C SER A 503 10.06 -27.94 2.89
N GLN A 504 10.97 -26.97 3.15
CA GLN A 504 12.40 -27.15 2.88
C GLN A 504 13.08 -28.03 3.93
N ALA A 505 14.16 -28.69 3.52
CA ALA A 505 14.94 -29.55 4.40
C ALA A 505 15.41 -28.79 5.66
N GLY A 506 15.21 -29.39 6.82
CA GLY A 506 15.58 -28.82 8.13
C GLY A 506 14.58 -27.83 8.72
N SER A 507 13.53 -27.42 8.02
CA SER A 507 12.53 -26.46 8.51
C SER A 507 11.18 -27.08 8.92
N GLY A 508 10.89 -28.28 8.46
CA GLY A 508 9.62 -28.98 8.69
C GLY A 508 9.28 -29.24 10.16
N HIS A 509 10.30 -29.32 11.04
CA HIS A 509 10.09 -29.49 12.48
C HIS A 509 9.40 -28.28 13.15
N ARG A 510 9.40 -27.10 12.50
CA ARG A 510 8.71 -25.90 12.99
C ARG A 510 7.23 -25.85 12.65
N HIS A 511 6.74 -26.76 11.81
CA HIS A 511 5.33 -26.87 11.47
C HIS A 511 4.63 -27.82 12.43
N LEU A 512 3.62 -27.34 13.11
CA LEU A 512 2.78 -28.09 14.04
C LEU A 512 1.35 -28.13 13.55
N TYR A 513 0.74 -29.32 13.57
CA TYR A 513 -0.70 -29.46 13.39
C TYR A 513 -1.41 -29.41 14.74
N PHE A 514 -2.68 -28.96 14.78
CA PHE A 514 -3.43 -28.85 16.02
C PHE A 514 -3.49 -30.18 16.79
N ASN A 515 -3.67 -31.30 16.12
CA ASN A 515 -3.68 -32.65 16.74
C ASN A 515 -2.33 -33.07 17.35
N GLN A 516 -1.23 -32.42 16.99
CA GLN A 516 0.11 -32.67 17.52
C GLN A 516 0.45 -31.73 18.68
N PHE A 517 -0.27 -30.61 18.81
CA PHE A 517 0.09 -29.52 19.73
C PHE A 517 0.11 -29.98 21.19
N SER A 518 -0.87 -30.75 21.65
CA SER A 518 -0.90 -31.27 23.03
C SER A 518 0.32 -32.14 23.36
N ARG A 519 0.75 -33.00 22.42
CA ARG A 519 1.95 -33.83 22.58
C ARG A 519 3.22 -32.96 22.59
N PHE A 520 3.29 -31.97 21.71
CA PHE A 520 4.40 -31.03 21.64
C PHE A 520 4.57 -30.26 22.96
N VAL A 521 3.49 -29.68 23.48
CA VAL A 521 3.47 -28.98 24.78
C VAL A 521 3.89 -29.91 25.92
N ALA A 522 3.40 -31.15 25.94
CA ALA A 522 3.78 -32.12 26.97
C ALA A 522 5.27 -32.45 26.98
N GLY A 523 5.89 -32.52 25.81
CA GLY A 523 7.34 -32.72 25.65
C GLY A 523 8.15 -31.47 26.03
N ALA A 524 7.78 -30.30 25.53
CA ALA A 524 8.48 -29.04 25.81
C ALA A 524 8.39 -28.62 27.29
N ARG A 525 7.27 -28.89 27.95
CA ARG A 525 7.03 -28.59 29.38
C ARG A 525 7.94 -29.33 30.36
N GLN A 526 8.74 -30.27 29.91
CA GLN A 526 9.73 -30.90 30.79
C GLN A 526 10.79 -29.92 31.28
N SER A 527 11.12 -28.91 30.48
CA SER A 527 12.19 -27.95 30.78
C SER A 527 11.88 -26.49 30.50
N THR A 528 10.96 -26.19 29.58
CA THR A 528 10.75 -24.82 29.06
C THR A 528 9.29 -24.41 29.05
N PRO A 529 8.97 -23.12 29.29
CA PRO A 529 7.61 -22.61 29.10
C PRO A 529 7.29 -22.52 27.60
N VAL A 530 6.01 -22.76 27.26
CA VAL A 530 5.49 -22.63 25.89
C VAL A 530 4.45 -21.51 25.89
N ALA A 531 4.57 -20.56 24.98
CA ALA A 531 3.61 -19.48 24.76
C ALA A 531 2.91 -19.66 23.39
N LEU A 532 1.59 -19.70 23.39
CA LEU A 532 0.75 -19.79 22.17
C LEU A 532 0.10 -18.44 21.91
N VAL A 533 0.25 -17.93 20.67
CA VAL A 533 -0.51 -16.79 20.15
C VAL A 533 -1.43 -17.28 19.03
N ILE A 534 -2.72 -17.07 19.20
CA ILE A 534 -3.76 -17.61 18.32
C ILE A 534 -4.95 -16.65 18.25
N GLU A 535 -5.68 -16.63 17.13
CA GLU A 535 -6.95 -15.92 17.02
C GLU A 535 -8.00 -16.50 17.98
N GLU A 536 -8.78 -15.65 18.62
CA GLU A 536 -9.75 -16.06 19.65
C GLU A 536 -10.80 -17.04 19.10
N ASP A 537 -11.28 -16.84 17.89
CA ASP A 537 -12.25 -17.73 17.25
C ASP A 537 -11.67 -19.13 16.97
N LYS A 538 -10.39 -19.20 16.55
CA LYS A 538 -9.69 -20.49 16.42
C LYS A 538 -9.44 -21.14 17.77
N TYR A 539 -9.03 -20.35 18.79
CA TYR A 539 -8.83 -20.86 20.15
C TYR A 539 -10.10 -21.50 20.71
N ARG A 540 -11.26 -20.84 20.57
CA ARG A 540 -12.55 -21.36 21.00
C ARG A 540 -12.97 -22.64 20.24
N LYS A 541 -12.81 -22.63 18.90
CA LYS A 541 -13.18 -23.78 18.05
C LYS A 541 -12.32 -25.02 18.32
N ARG A 542 -11.03 -24.81 18.62
CA ARG A 542 -10.04 -25.87 18.82
C ARG A 542 -9.78 -26.18 20.30
N GLY A 543 -10.55 -25.62 21.23
CA GLY A 543 -10.29 -25.72 22.67
C GLY A 543 -10.15 -27.16 23.19
N LYS A 544 -10.85 -28.14 22.57
CA LYS A 544 -10.73 -29.57 22.92
C LYS A 544 -9.39 -30.20 22.50
N GLU A 545 -8.71 -29.64 21.54
CA GLU A 545 -7.40 -30.11 21.03
C GLU A 545 -6.23 -29.45 21.75
N LEU A 546 -6.49 -28.33 22.44
CA LEU A 546 -5.48 -27.58 23.18
C LEU A 546 -5.40 -28.08 24.62
N PRO A 547 -4.18 -28.26 25.18
CA PRO A 547 -4.02 -28.60 26.60
C PRO A 547 -4.42 -27.43 27.47
N GLU A 548 -4.70 -27.70 28.75
CA GLU A 548 -5.03 -26.65 29.71
C GLU A 548 -3.80 -25.76 29.99
N PRO A 549 -3.89 -24.45 29.74
CA PRO A 549 -2.80 -23.51 29.99
C PRO A 549 -2.69 -23.16 31.47
N ALA A 550 -1.51 -22.66 31.89
CA ALA A 550 -1.31 -22.14 33.23
C ALA A 550 -2.04 -20.79 33.41
N TYR A 551 -2.02 -19.96 32.39
CA TYR A 551 -2.82 -18.74 32.30
C TYR A 551 -3.14 -18.35 30.86
N VAL A 552 -4.20 -17.58 30.69
CA VAL A 552 -4.69 -17.10 29.38
C VAL A 552 -4.99 -15.61 29.47
N GLU A 553 -4.56 -14.87 28.48
CA GLU A 553 -4.96 -13.48 28.28
C GLU A 553 -5.54 -13.29 26.88
N THR A 554 -6.51 -12.40 26.76
CA THR A 554 -7.17 -12.10 25.48
C THR A 554 -7.13 -10.60 25.20
N SER A 555 -6.99 -10.24 23.94
CA SER A 555 -7.14 -8.86 23.49
C SER A 555 -8.61 -8.40 23.38
N GLY A 556 -9.54 -9.26 23.74
CA GLY A 556 -10.98 -9.07 23.63
C GLY A 556 -11.62 -9.84 22.50
N GLU A 557 -12.93 -9.75 22.40
CA GLU A 557 -13.75 -10.51 21.45
C GLU A 557 -13.28 -10.37 20.01
N ASN A 558 -13.18 -11.49 19.29
CA ASN A 558 -12.65 -11.62 17.92
C ASN A 558 -11.20 -11.12 17.74
N GLY A 559 -10.44 -11.03 18.82
CA GLY A 559 -9.03 -10.61 18.78
C GLY A 559 -8.08 -11.80 18.85
N PHE A 560 -7.05 -11.69 19.72
CA PHE A 560 -6.01 -12.69 19.91
C PHE A 560 -5.99 -13.19 21.34
N VAL A 561 -5.61 -14.44 21.50
CA VAL A 561 -5.36 -15.13 22.76
C VAL A 561 -3.85 -15.37 22.90
N PHE A 562 -3.33 -15.09 24.09
CA PHE A 562 -2.01 -15.46 24.55
C PHE A 562 -2.16 -16.48 25.68
N ALA A 563 -1.80 -17.73 25.44
CA ALA A 563 -1.89 -18.82 26.40
C ALA A 563 -0.49 -19.33 26.75
N VAL A 564 -0.21 -19.47 28.04
CA VAL A 564 1.09 -19.93 28.51
C VAL A 564 0.97 -21.25 29.23
N TYR A 565 1.88 -22.13 28.90
CA TYR A 565 2.02 -23.47 29.43
C TYR A 565 3.35 -23.56 30.18
N MET A 566 3.29 -23.55 31.53
CA MET A 566 4.47 -23.58 32.40
C MET A 566 5.10 -24.97 32.51
N PRO A 567 6.41 -25.09 32.76
CA PRO A 567 7.06 -26.36 33.09
C PRO A 567 6.41 -27.05 34.28
N ARG A 568 6.41 -28.37 34.31
CA ARG A 568 5.78 -29.13 35.41
C ARG A 568 6.35 -28.81 36.80
N GLN A 569 7.64 -28.50 36.92
CA GLN A 569 8.31 -28.17 38.18
C GLN A 569 7.98 -26.78 38.74
N GLN A 570 7.48 -25.85 37.91
CA GLN A 570 7.10 -24.50 38.33
C GLN A 570 5.63 -24.36 38.76
N LYS A 571 4.79 -25.39 38.54
CA LYS A 571 3.37 -25.36 38.94
C LYS A 571 3.22 -25.37 40.48
N GLU A 572 4.26 -25.84 41.19
CA GLU A 572 4.27 -25.89 42.68
C GLU A 572 4.73 -24.59 43.35
N THR A 573 5.30 -23.62 42.60
CA THR A 573 5.88 -22.38 43.16
C THR A 573 5.28 -21.08 42.62
N ALA A 574 4.13 -21.13 41.93
CA ALA A 574 3.46 -19.91 41.48
C ALA A 574 3.00 -19.10 42.70
N PRO A 575 3.41 -17.83 42.87
CA PRO A 575 2.96 -17.02 43.99
C PRO A 575 1.44 -16.80 43.87
N ASP A 576 0.78 -16.92 45.02
CA ASP A 576 -0.64 -16.65 45.23
C ASP A 576 -0.95 -15.22 44.71
N PRO A 577 -1.87 -15.06 43.74
CA PRO A 577 -2.23 -13.75 43.18
C PRO A 577 -2.82 -12.78 44.25
N THR A 578 -3.05 -13.23 45.49
CA THR A 578 -3.56 -12.40 46.58
C THR A 578 -2.49 -11.59 47.31
N ILE A 579 -1.19 -11.81 47.06
CA ILE A 579 -0.10 -11.12 47.79
C ILE A 579 0.26 -9.77 47.16
N ASP A 580 0.01 -9.56 45.89
CA ASP A 580 0.41 -8.32 45.16
C ASP A 580 -0.58 -7.12 45.36
N ALA A 581 -1.72 -7.37 45.98
CA ALA A 581 -2.69 -6.30 46.30
C ALA A 581 -2.32 -5.45 47.54
N ARG A 582 -1.34 -5.88 48.38
CA ARG A 582 -0.98 -5.16 49.61
C ARG A 582 0.20 -4.19 49.45
N HIS A 583 0.93 -4.21 48.35
CA HIS A 583 2.08 -3.29 48.14
C HIS A 583 1.78 -2.08 47.23
N ARG A 584 0.52 -1.86 46.84
CA ARG A 584 0.10 -0.63 46.11
C ARG A 584 -0.65 0.38 46.98
N GLN A 585 -0.59 0.26 48.31
CA GLN A 585 -1.15 1.24 49.26
C GLN A 585 -0.10 1.69 50.31
N GLN A 586 1.12 1.92 49.90
CA GLN A 586 2.07 2.75 50.68
C GLN A 586 2.83 3.68 49.74
#